data_53f305d09853de7c7001fb12af7f1b30
#
_entry.id   53f305d09853de7c7001fb12af7f1b30
#
_cell.length_a   1.000
_cell.length_b   1.000
_cell.length_c   1.000
_cell.angle_alpha   90.00
_cell.angle_beta   90.00
_cell.angle_gamma   90.00
#
_symmetry.space_group_name_H-M   'P 1'
#
loop_
_entity.id
_entity.type
_entity.pdbx_description
1 polymer ?
#
loop_
_entity_poly.entity_id
_entity_poly.type
_entity_poly.pdbx_seq_one_letter_code
_entity_poly.pdbx_strand_id
1 'polypeptide(L)'
;MLFLYMETLQDGICPQTLLAPLVPYMEQWPEENGLTPWAPMYHIYHHSIPGDVSEWVKERASNENRIGRIAFLKPEKLFSYTYWHYAIVQEGLLKGDKYQYISLHENVLFSYFEEPRHNVNITGKEEESKVIDGWMAVDPESHFDREKACGNNFLVIDPIMIV
;
A
#
# COMPACT_ATOMS: atom_id res chain seq x y z
N MET A 1 15.08 6.74 3.43
CA MET A 1 13.98 5.91 3.96
C MET A 1 13.88 4.66 3.10
N LEU A 2 13.74 3.48 3.69
CA LEU A 2 13.55 2.21 2.99
C LEU A 2 12.14 1.70 3.29
N PHE A 3 11.51 1.07 2.31
CA PHE A 3 10.22 0.42 2.47
C PHE A 3 10.38 -1.07 2.21
N LEU A 4 9.75 -1.89 3.02
CA LEU A 4 9.69 -3.33 2.85
C LEU A 4 8.24 -3.75 2.61
N TYR A 5 8.03 -4.46 1.51
CA TYR A 5 6.85 -5.29 1.31
C TYR A 5 7.29 -6.74 1.27
N MET A 6 6.65 -7.59 2.04
CA MET A 6 6.97 -9.00 2.14
C MET A 6 5.71 -9.83 2.26
N GLU A 7 5.65 -10.89 1.48
CA GLU A 7 4.66 -11.96 1.63
C GLU A 7 5.40 -13.26 1.92
N THR A 8 4.84 -14.06 2.80
CA THR A 8 5.45 -15.33 3.19
C THR A 8 4.46 -16.47 3.01
N LEU A 9 4.96 -17.62 2.54
CA LEU A 9 4.17 -18.85 2.44
C LEU A 9 4.08 -19.63 3.76
N GLN A 10 4.81 -19.15 4.78
CA GLN A 10 4.83 -19.76 6.11
C GLN A 10 4.49 -18.69 7.16
N ASP A 11 3.69 -19.10 8.12
CA ASP A 11 3.39 -18.26 9.28
C ASP A 11 4.63 -18.05 10.17
N GLY A 12 4.67 -16.92 10.85
CA GLY A 12 5.67 -16.66 11.89
C GLY A 12 7.02 -16.14 11.40
N ILE A 13 7.18 -15.86 10.10
CA ILE A 13 8.39 -15.18 9.62
C ILE A 13 8.31 -13.71 10.04
N CYS A 14 9.28 -13.31 10.87
CA CYS A 14 9.37 -11.96 11.39
C CYS A 14 10.37 -11.15 10.54
N PRO A 15 9.92 -10.03 9.92
CA PRO A 15 10.80 -9.18 9.12
C PRO A 15 12.00 -8.67 9.91
N GLN A 16 11.82 -8.35 11.18
CA GLN A 16 12.89 -7.87 12.07
C GLN A 16 13.99 -8.90 12.24
N THR A 17 13.62 -10.19 12.32
CA THR A 17 14.61 -11.28 12.42
C THR A 17 15.33 -11.50 11.10
N LEU A 18 14.58 -11.51 9.99
CA LEU A 18 15.13 -11.71 8.65
C LEU A 18 16.15 -10.63 8.29
N LEU A 19 15.86 -9.39 8.65
CA LEU A 19 16.66 -8.22 8.30
C LEU A 19 17.54 -7.72 9.46
N ALA A 20 17.69 -8.51 10.53
CA ALA A 20 18.54 -8.16 11.67
C ALA A 20 19.98 -7.71 11.29
N PRO A 21 20.63 -8.29 10.27
CA PRO A 21 21.95 -7.83 9.85
C PRO A 21 22.00 -6.39 9.34
N LEU A 22 20.87 -5.81 8.90
CA LEU A 22 20.81 -4.44 8.41
C LEU A 22 20.64 -3.41 9.53
N VAL A 23 20.13 -3.83 10.68
CA VAL A 23 19.79 -2.94 11.80
C VAL A 23 20.94 -2.00 12.21
N PRO A 24 22.22 -2.43 12.26
CA PRO A 24 23.33 -1.53 12.63
C PRO A 24 23.55 -0.37 11.65
N TYR A 25 23.01 -0.46 10.45
CA TYR A 25 23.19 0.53 9.38
C TYR A 25 21.95 1.41 9.18
N MET A 26 20.88 1.18 9.98
CA MET A 26 19.62 1.89 9.88
C MET A 26 19.52 3.02 10.89
N GLU A 27 18.94 4.13 10.47
CA GLU A 27 18.47 5.14 11.40
C GLU A 27 17.32 4.57 12.23
N GLN A 28 17.31 4.92 13.52
CA GLN A 28 16.27 4.47 14.43
C GLN A 28 15.05 5.38 14.34
N TRP A 29 13.88 4.79 14.21
CA TRP A 29 12.61 5.49 14.23
C TRP A 29 12.13 5.70 15.68
N PRO A 30 11.68 6.92 16.05
CA PRO A 30 11.13 7.16 17.37
C PRO A 30 9.70 6.58 17.46
N GLU A 31 9.49 5.74 18.45
CA GLU A 31 8.19 5.17 18.82
C GLU A 31 7.90 5.47 20.30
N GLU A 32 6.65 5.28 20.72
CA GLU A 32 6.22 5.55 22.10
C GLU A 32 7.09 4.85 23.15
N ASN A 33 7.55 3.64 22.86
CA ASN A 33 8.34 2.82 23.79
C ASN A 33 9.84 2.87 23.54
N GLY A 34 10.31 3.82 22.73
CA GLY A 34 11.74 4.00 22.44
C GLY A 34 12.05 4.06 20.96
N LEU A 35 13.29 3.73 20.61
CA LEU A 35 13.76 3.73 19.23
C LEU A 35 13.64 2.34 18.61
N THR A 36 13.16 2.27 17.37
CA THR A 36 13.04 1.03 16.60
C THR A 36 13.65 1.17 15.21
N PRO A 37 14.32 0.13 14.69
CA PRO A 37 14.80 0.14 13.30
C PRO A 37 13.70 0.00 12.27
N TRP A 38 12.50 -0.43 12.69
CA TRP A 38 11.34 -0.68 11.82
C TRP A 38 10.10 -0.01 12.38
N ALA A 39 9.45 0.81 11.56
CA ALA A 39 8.12 1.34 11.82
C ALA A 39 7.11 0.49 11.05
N PRO A 40 6.24 -0.28 11.73
CA PRO A 40 5.19 -1.04 11.03
C PRO A 40 4.19 -0.09 10.40
N MET A 41 3.86 -0.36 9.15
CA MET A 41 2.83 0.40 8.45
C MET A 41 1.47 -0.25 8.62
N TYR A 42 0.47 0.55 8.92
CA TYR A 42 -0.89 0.09 9.07
C TYR A 42 -1.54 -0.14 7.70
N HIS A 43 -2.04 -1.35 7.47
CA HIS A 43 -2.71 -1.71 6.23
C HIS A 43 -4.10 -1.05 6.14
N ILE A 44 -4.34 -0.27 5.09
CA ILE A 44 -5.60 0.48 4.91
C ILE A 44 -6.38 0.10 3.66
N TYR A 45 -5.72 -0.53 2.68
CA TYR A 45 -6.37 -0.88 1.44
C TYR A 45 -5.70 -2.07 0.76
N HIS A 46 -6.51 -2.94 0.19
CA HIS A 46 -6.10 -3.94 -0.78
C HIS A 46 -7.17 -4.06 -1.87
N HIS A 47 -6.75 -4.41 -3.08
CA HIS A 47 -7.70 -4.52 -4.18
C HIS A 47 -8.50 -5.82 -4.10
N SER A 48 -7.82 -6.94 -3.94
CA SER A 48 -8.46 -8.24 -3.71
C SER A 48 -7.54 -9.15 -2.90
N ILE A 49 -8.13 -10.15 -2.27
CA ILE A 49 -7.41 -11.21 -1.56
C ILE A 49 -7.71 -12.52 -2.29
N PRO A 50 -6.70 -13.30 -2.71
CA PRO A 50 -6.92 -14.58 -3.35
C PRO A 50 -7.52 -15.58 -2.39
N GLY A 51 -8.36 -16.48 -2.92
CA GLY A 51 -8.94 -17.57 -2.16
C GLY A 51 -7.99 -18.74 -1.93
N ASP A 52 -7.05 -18.95 -2.84
CA ASP A 52 -6.08 -20.06 -2.81
C ASP A 52 -4.66 -19.57 -3.00
N VAL A 53 -3.79 -19.90 -2.04
CA VAL A 53 -2.38 -19.50 -2.03
C VAL A 53 -1.60 -20.07 -3.22
N SER A 54 -1.92 -21.28 -3.65
CA SER A 54 -1.22 -21.92 -4.76
C SER A 54 -1.54 -21.30 -6.11
N GLU A 55 -2.76 -20.85 -6.30
CA GLU A 55 -3.17 -20.09 -7.48
C GLU A 55 -2.51 -18.72 -7.49
N TRP A 56 -2.51 -18.06 -6.35
CA TRP A 56 -1.84 -16.78 -6.16
C TRP A 56 -0.37 -16.81 -6.56
N VAL A 57 0.38 -17.79 -6.08
CA VAL A 57 1.81 -17.96 -6.42
C VAL A 57 2.01 -18.19 -7.91
N LYS A 58 1.15 -19.00 -8.54
CA LYS A 58 1.23 -19.25 -9.99
C LYS A 58 0.94 -18.02 -10.83
N GLU A 59 -0.10 -17.27 -10.47
CA GLU A 59 -0.47 -16.03 -11.17
C GLU A 59 0.65 -15.00 -11.09
N ARG A 60 1.34 -14.92 -9.96
CA ARG A 60 2.42 -13.96 -9.74
C ARG A 60 3.73 -14.32 -10.42
N ALA A 61 3.97 -15.61 -10.70
CA ALA A 61 5.18 -16.03 -11.37
C ALA A 61 5.38 -15.42 -12.77
N SER A 62 4.30 -14.90 -13.37
CA SER A 62 4.32 -14.20 -14.66
C SER A 62 4.44 -12.68 -14.53
N ASN A 63 4.33 -12.12 -13.33
CA ASN A 63 4.39 -10.68 -13.09
C ASN A 63 5.82 -10.25 -12.84
N GLU A 64 6.44 -9.63 -13.84
CA GLU A 64 7.84 -9.21 -13.78
C GLU A 64 8.04 -7.84 -13.14
N ASN A 65 7.02 -6.97 -13.20
CA ASN A 65 7.12 -5.60 -12.74
C ASN A 65 6.46 -5.40 -11.37
N ARG A 66 7.29 -5.33 -10.35
CA ARG A 66 6.90 -5.02 -8.97
C ARG A 66 7.22 -3.58 -8.66
N ILE A 67 6.20 -2.81 -8.35
CA ILE A 67 6.30 -1.36 -8.22
C ILE A 67 5.96 -0.92 -6.82
N GLY A 68 6.91 -0.23 -6.18
CA GLY A 68 6.69 0.52 -4.96
C GLY A 68 6.50 2.00 -5.26
N ARG A 69 5.61 2.65 -4.54
CA ARG A 69 5.46 4.10 -4.60
C ARG A 69 5.07 4.65 -3.24
N ILE A 70 5.45 5.89 -3.00
CA ILE A 70 5.09 6.60 -1.77
C ILE A 70 4.27 7.84 -2.09
N ALA A 71 3.46 8.24 -1.11
CA ALA A 71 2.76 9.50 -1.13
C ALA A 71 2.75 10.11 0.28
N PHE A 72 2.53 11.41 0.34
CA PHE A 72 2.39 12.14 1.58
C PHE A 72 0.97 12.67 1.68
N LEU A 73 0.28 12.34 2.76
CA LEU A 73 -1.03 12.91 3.03
C LEU A 73 -0.90 14.21 3.81
N LYS A 74 -1.81 15.14 3.55
CA LYS A 74 -2.03 16.27 4.44
C LYS A 74 -2.58 15.77 5.77
N PRO A 75 -2.06 16.21 6.93
CA PRO A 75 -2.48 15.69 8.23
C PRO A 75 -3.99 15.78 8.46
N GLU A 76 -4.62 16.85 8.05
CA GLU A 76 -6.06 17.06 8.18
C GLU A 76 -6.92 16.15 7.28
N LYS A 77 -6.30 15.46 6.34
CA LYS A 77 -6.97 14.56 5.39
C LYS A 77 -6.80 13.07 5.73
N LEU A 78 -6.01 12.73 6.74
CA LEU A 78 -5.72 11.35 7.13
C LEU A 78 -6.98 10.52 7.35
N PHE A 79 -7.90 11.01 8.18
CA PHE A 79 -9.13 10.28 8.48
C PHE A 79 -10.01 10.08 7.25
N SER A 80 -10.15 11.10 6.42
CA SER A 80 -10.94 11.02 5.20
C SER A 80 -10.36 9.98 4.25
N TYR A 81 -9.05 10.02 4.01
CA TYR A 81 -8.37 9.06 3.15
C TYR A 81 -8.55 7.62 3.65
N THR A 82 -8.24 7.38 4.91
CA THR A 82 -8.31 6.05 5.52
C THR A 82 -9.74 5.50 5.54
N TYR A 83 -10.71 6.35 5.91
CA TYR A 83 -12.11 5.96 5.93
C TYR A 83 -12.61 5.49 4.56
N TRP A 84 -12.38 6.26 3.52
CA TRP A 84 -12.87 5.93 2.20
C TRP A 84 -12.20 4.69 1.62
N HIS A 85 -10.89 4.53 1.81
CA HIS A 85 -10.19 3.35 1.34
C HIS A 85 -10.64 2.08 2.07
N TYR A 86 -10.83 2.16 3.37
CA TYR A 86 -11.42 1.07 4.14
C TYR A 86 -12.85 0.75 3.68
N ALA A 87 -13.69 1.76 3.52
CA ALA A 87 -15.08 1.59 3.10
C ALA A 87 -15.18 0.96 1.70
N ILE A 88 -14.32 1.34 0.75
CA ILE A 88 -14.24 0.75 -0.60
C ILE A 88 -13.94 -0.76 -0.51
N VAL A 89 -12.99 -1.14 0.34
CA VAL A 89 -12.67 -2.56 0.55
C VAL A 89 -13.85 -3.31 1.16
N GLN A 90 -14.51 -2.74 2.17
CA GLN A 90 -15.65 -3.38 2.84
C GLN A 90 -16.88 -3.51 1.93
N GLU A 91 -17.05 -2.64 0.98
CA GLU A 91 -18.15 -2.73 0.01
C GLU A 91 -18.01 -3.95 -0.91
N GLY A 92 -16.78 -4.42 -1.16
CA GLY A 92 -16.50 -5.65 -1.88
C GLY A 92 -16.76 -5.60 -3.40
N LEU A 93 -16.86 -4.40 -3.97
CA LEU A 93 -17.14 -4.21 -5.42
C LEU A 93 -15.89 -4.08 -6.28
N LEU A 94 -14.70 -4.17 -5.68
CA LEU A 94 -13.43 -4.10 -6.41
C LEU A 94 -13.21 -5.37 -7.23
N LYS A 95 -12.89 -5.18 -8.52
CA LYS A 95 -12.56 -6.26 -9.45
C LYS A 95 -11.21 -5.99 -10.11
N GLY A 96 -10.59 -7.03 -10.64
CA GLY A 96 -9.36 -6.91 -11.41
C GLY A 96 -8.11 -7.23 -10.61
N ASP A 97 -7.12 -6.36 -10.64
CA ASP A 97 -5.79 -6.62 -10.09
C ASP A 97 -5.80 -6.97 -8.60
N LYS A 98 -5.17 -8.08 -8.27
CA LYS A 98 -5.14 -8.64 -6.92
C LYS A 98 -3.98 -8.11 -6.08
N TYR A 99 -2.98 -7.52 -6.72
CA TYR A 99 -1.70 -7.19 -6.09
C TYR A 99 -1.52 -5.70 -5.89
N GLN A 100 -2.51 -5.08 -5.29
CA GLN A 100 -2.40 -3.69 -4.90
C GLN A 100 -2.69 -3.54 -3.42
N TYR A 101 -1.71 -3.02 -2.70
CA TYR A 101 -1.78 -2.75 -1.27
C TYR A 101 -1.39 -1.31 -0.98
N ILE A 102 -2.05 -0.72 0.00
CA ILE A 102 -1.69 0.59 0.53
C ILE A 102 -1.60 0.49 2.04
N SER A 103 -0.50 0.93 2.57
CA SER A 103 -0.25 1.01 4.00
C SER A 103 0.14 2.43 4.40
N LEU A 104 -0.13 2.76 5.66
CA LEU A 104 0.05 4.09 6.23
C LEU A 104 0.92 4.01 7.48
N HIS A 105 1.88 4.91 7.60
CA HIS A 105 2.56 5.23 8.85
C HIS A 105 2.65 6.74 8.98
N GLU A 106 2.13 7.29 10.09
CA GLU A 106 1.91 8.73 10.24
C GLU A 106 1.13 9.30 9.06
N ASN A 107 1.75 10.17 8.24
CA ASN A 107 1.14 10.70 7.03
C ASN A 107 1.81 10.20 5.74
N VAL A 108 2.64 9.16 5.84
CA VAL A 108 3.31 8.55 4.70
C VAL A 108 2.55 7.31 4.26
N LEU A 109 2.14 7.30 3.01
CA LEU A 109 1.60 6.11 2.35
C LEU A 109 2.71 5.36 1.64
N PHE A 110 2.70 4.05 1.77
CA PHE A 110 3.41 3.16 0.88
C PHE A 110 2.40 2.31 0.13
N SER A 111 2.51 2.29 -1.20
CA SER A 111 1.68 1.47 -2.07
C SER A 111 2.55 0.51 -2.86
N TYR A 112 2.17 -0.75 -2.84
CA TYR A 112 2.77 -1.81 -3.65
C TYR A 112 1.75 -2.34 -4.64
N PHE A 113 2.18 -2.59 -5.88
CA PHE A 113 1.38 -3.25 -6.89
C PHE A 113 2.28 -3.94 -7.93
N GLU A 114 1.68 -4.84 -8.69
CA GLU A 114 2.34 -5.58 -9.76
C GLU A 114 1.70 -5.25 -11.12
N GLU A 115 2.50 -5.23 -12.17
CA GLU A 115 2.04 -5.01 -13.54
C GLU A 115 2.27 -6.26 -14.39
N PRO A 116 1.46 -6.51 -15.41
CA PRO A 116 0.38 -5.64 -15.89
C PRO A 116 -0.84 -5.67 -14.96
N ARG A 117 -1.44 -4.51 -14.73
CA ARG A 117 -2.71 -4.37 -14.02
C ARG A 117 -3.84 -4.36 -15.04
N HIS A 118 -4.70 -5.35 -14.97
CA HIS A 118 -5.88 -5.44 -15.83
C HIS A 118 -7.13 -5.03 -15.04
N ASN A 119 -7.91 -4.11 -15.60
CA ASN A 119 -9.20 -3.69 -15.06
C ASN A 119 -9.17 -3.18 -13.61
N VAL A 120 -8.08 -2.54 -13.20
CA VAL A 120 -8.07 -1.81 -11.92
C VAL A 120 -8.98 -0.61 -12.07
N ASN A 121 -10.20 -0.74 -11.58
CA ASN A 121 -11.18 0.26 -11.88
C ASN A 121 -11.99 0.68 -10.67
N ILE A 122 -11.51 1.71 -10.01
CA ILE A 122 -12.31 2.44 -9.02
C ILE A 122 -13.39 3.29 -9.72
N THR A 123 -13.17 3.67 -10.98
CA THR A 123 -14.08 4.54 -11.73
C THR A 123 -15.02 3.82 -12.70
N GLY A 124 -14.65 2.62 -13.17
CA GLY A 124 -15.46 1.82 -14.09
C GLY A 124 -16.23 0.71 -13.36
N LYS A 125 -16.89 1.07 -12.29
CA LYS A 125 -17.78 0.16 -11.57
C LYS A 125 -18.94 -0.26 -12.46
N GLU A 126 -19.19 -1.55 -12.55
CA GLU A 126 -20.38 -2.10 -13.21
C GLU A 126 -21.65 -1.92 -12.35
N GLU A 127 -21.45 -1.69 -11.06
CA GLU A 127 -22.51 -1.52 -10.06
C GLU A 127 -22.40 -0.14 -9.42
N GLU A 128 -23.54 0.45 -9.05
CA GLU A 128 -23.55 1.71 -8.33
C GLU A 128 -22.92 1.55 -6.94
N SER A 129 -22.02 2.46 -6.58
CA SER A 129 -21.38 2.49 -5.30
C SER A 129 -21.47 3.89 -4.69
N LYS A 130 -22.21 4.01 -3.60
CA LYS A 130 -22.28 5.25 -2.82
C LYS A 130 -20.96 5.58 -2.12
N VAL A 131 -20.16 4.56 -1.82
CA VAL A 131 -18.85 4.73 -1.20
C VAL A 131 -17.90 5.37 -2.19
N ILE A 132 -17.83 4.85 -3.42
CA ILE A 132 -16.98 5.42 -4.47
C ILE A 132 -17.46 6.84 -4.84
N ASP A 133 -18.77 7.05 -4.95
CA ASP A 133 -19.32 8.38 -5.20
C ASP A 133 -18.96 9.36 -4.09
N GLY A 134 -19.05 8.93 -2.83
CA GLY A 134 -18.61 9.71 -1.67
C GLY A 134 -17.12 10.02 -1.69
N TRP A 135 -16.28 9.04 -2.04
CA TRP A 135 -14.85 9.24 -2.23
C TRP A 135 -14.54 10.28 -3.31
N MET A 136 -15.20 10.18 -4.46
CA MET A 136 -15.02 11.14 -5.53
C MET A 136 -15.51 12.54 -5.16
N ALA A 137 -16.57 12.64 -4.36
CA ALA A 137 -17.13 13.92 -3.91
C ALA A 137 -16.23 14.69 -2.94
N VAL A 138 -15.32 14.02 -2.22
CA VAL A 138 -14.37 14.69 -1.32
C VAL A 138 -13.06 15.10 -2.00
N ASP A 139 -13.01 15.04 -3.32
CA ASP A 139 -11.83 15.36 -4.13
C ASP A 139 -10.59 14.54 -3.69
N PRO A 140 -10.40 13.33 -4.21
CA PRO A 140 -9.29 12.45 -3.87
C PRO A 140 -7.92 13.12 -3.93
N GLU A 141 -7.71 13.97 -4.92
CA GLU A 141 -6.42 14.62 -5.13
C GLU A 141 -6.10 15.67 -4.07
N SER A 142 -7.13 16.25 -3.43
CA SER A 142 -6.95 17.23 -2.35
C SER A 142 -6.29 16.64 -1.09
N HIS A 143 -6.21 15.32 -0.98
CA HIS A 143 -5.65 14.63 0.17
C HIS A 143 -4.11 14.63 0.18
N PHE A 144 -3.47 14.83 -0.97
CA PHE A 144 -2.03 14.68 -1.11
C PHE A 144 -1.27 15.99 -0.85
N ASP A 145 -0.17 15.88 -0.11
CA ASP A 145 0.85 16.90 0.02
C ASP A 145 1.85 16.79 -1.14
N ARG A 146 1.51 17.42 -2.25
CA ARG A 146 2.28 17.36 -3.48
C ARG A 146 3.62 18.07 -3.41
N GLU A 147 3.80 19.00 -2.49
CA GLU A 147 5.09 19.70 -2.34
C GLU A 147 6.17 18.70 -1.95
N LYS A 148 5.85 17.76 -1.04
CA LYS A 148 6.75 16.68 -0.65
C LYS A 148 7.00 15.63 -1.73
N ALA A 149 6.12 15.57 -2.71
CA ALA A 149 6.16 14.60 -3.81
C ALA A 149 6.52 15.25 -5.17
N CYS A 150 7.28 16.34 -5.16
CA CYS A 150 7.75 17.02 -6.37
C CYS A 150 6.62 17.35 -7.37
N GLY A 151 5.46 17.74 -6.86
CA GLY A 151 4.28 18.10 -7.67
C GLY A 151 3.34 16.92 -8.01
N ASN A 152 3.69 15.70 -7.63
CA ASN A 152 2.91 14.49 -7.93
C ASN A 152 2.07 14.05 -6.72
N ASN A 153 1.08 13.18 -6.94
CA ASN A 153 0.39 12.51 -5.84
C ASN A 153 1.26 11.39 -5.28
N PHE A 154 2.00 10.69 -6.14
CA PHE A 154 2.88 9.58 -5.78
C PHE A 154 4.26 9.73 -6.40
N LEU A 155 5.27 9.29 -5.68
CA LEU A 155 6.63 9.07 -6.18
C LEU A 155 6.85 7.56 -6.31
N VAL A 156 7.21 7.13 -7.51
CA VAL A 156 7.69 5.77 -7.72
C VAL A 156 9.08 5.64 -7.10
N ILE A 157 9.31 4.55 -6.39
CA ILE A 157 10.60 4.24 -5.76
C ILE A 157 11.20 2.99 -6.40
N ASP A 158 12.50 3.06 -6.68
CA ASP A 158 13.20 1.95 -7.31
C ASP A 158 13.39 0.80 -6.33
N PRO A 159 13.10 -0.45 -6.73
CA PRO A 159 13.39 -1.60 -5.91
C PRO A 159 14.91 -1.81 -5.83
N ILE A 160 15.40 -1.99 -4.62
CA ILE A 160 16.82 -2.32 -4.38
C ILE A 160 17.04 -3.83 -4.23
N MET A 161 15.99 -4.59 -3.96
CA MET A 161 16.01 -6.05 -3.87
C MET A 161 14.63 -6.61 -4.20
N ILE A 162 14.61 -7.62 -5.04
CA ILE A 162 13.43 -8.45 -5.35
C ILE A 162 13.86 -9.90 -5.21
N VAL A 163 13.10 -10.70 -4.46
CA VAL A 163 13.35 -12.13 -4.25
C VAL A 163 12.10 -12.94 -4.55
#